data_029d28d5fbc3e2f7f1534bff3ead26f2
#
_entry.id   029d28d5fbc3e2f7f1534bff3ead26f2
#
_cell.length_a   1.000
_cell.length_b   1.000
_cell.length_c   1.000
_cell.angle_alpha   90.00
_cell.angle_beta   90.00
_cell.angle_gamma   90.00
#
_symmetry.space_group_name_H-M   'P 1'
#
loop_
_entity.id
_entity.type
_entity.pdbx_description
1 polymer ?
#
loop_
_entity_poly.entity_id
_entity_poly.type
_entity_poly.pdbx_seq_one_letter_code
_entity_poly.pdbx_strand_id
1 'polypeptide(L)'
;SNANEDDLLVVGKQLAMHIAATSPQSLSIEDLEQDIVTRERQVLIDQSLASGKPKEIAEKMVTGRMQKYFQEVVLNEQISVIDGETKIKDVVRKLQNDLNTEVKLSGFTKLKLGEGIEVTEHDFASEVAATAGVK
;
A
#
# COMPACT_ATOMS: atom_id res chain seq x y z
N SER A 1 -4.45 23.04 22.39
CA SER A 1 -3.57 24.17 22.06
C SER A 1 -3.18 24.11 20.60
N ASN A 2 -2.92 25.24 19.97
CA ASN A 2 -2.54 25.32 18.55
C ASN A 2 -1.28 24.48 18.23
N ALA A 3 -0.41 24.24 19.19
CA ALA A 3 0.76 23.38 19.03
C ALA A 3 0.41 21.94 18.63
N ASN A 4 -0.67 21.39 19.19
CA ASN A 4 -1.11 20.02 18.85
C ASN A 4 -1.65 19.94 17.41
N GLU A 5 -2.27 21.00 16.90
CA GLU A 5 -2.77 21.06 15.52
C GLU A 5 -1.63 21.15 14.53
N ASP A 6 -0.59 21.92 14.82
CA ASP A 6 0.58 22.05 13.97
C ASP A 6 1.35 20.72 13.85
N ASP A 7 1.54 20.01 14.97
CA ASP A 7 2.20 18.71 14.98
C ASP A 7 1.38 17.65 14.21
N LEU A 8 0.05 17.65 14.36
CA LEU A 8 -0.86 16.79 13.59
C LEU A 8 -0.78 17.10 12.10
N LEU A 9 -0.72 18.35 11.70
CA LEU A 9 -0.58 18.76 10.31
C LEU A 9 0.75 18.32 9.70
N VAL A 10 1.85 18.45 10.43
CA VAL A 10 3.17 18.02 9.97
C VAL A 10 3.19 16.51 9.72
N VAL A 11 2.76 15.72 10.71
CA VAL A 11 2.73 14.26 10.57
C VAL A 11 1.71 13.84 9.52
N GLY A 12 0.55 14.49 9.44
CA GLY A 12 -0.45 14.23 8.41
C GLY A 12 0.09 14.44 6.98
N LYS A 13 0.86 15.51 6.74
CA LYS A 13 1.54 15.74 5.46
C LYS A 13 2.59 14.69 5.15
N GLN A 14 3.37 14.27 6.14
CA GLN A 14 4.36 13.21 5.98
C GLN A 14 3.69 11.87 5.61
N LEU A 15 2.59 11.52 6.26
CA LEU A 15 1.80 10.34 5.94
C LEU A 15 1.19 10.42 4.53
N ALA A 16 0.68 11.58 4.14
CA ALA A 16 0.14 11.78 2.79
C ALA A 16 1.22 11.61 1.70
N MET A 17 2.43 12.12 1.92
CA MET A 17 3.57 11.91 1.01
C MET A 17 3.98 10.44 0.95
N HIS A 18 4.02 9.75 2.10
CA HIS A 18 4.30 8.32 2.15
C HIS A 18 3.27 7.52 1.36
N ILE A 19 1.97 7.77 1.56
CA ILE A 19 0.87 7.10 0.85
C ILE A 19 0.96 7.35 -0.65
N ALA A 20 1.27 8.57 -1.07
CA ALA A 20 1.47 8.89 -2.48
C ALA A 20 2.62 8.10 -3.10
N ALA A 21 3.71 7.90 -2.37
CA ALA A 21 4.89 7.17 -2.82
C ALA A 21 4.70 5.65 -2.85
N THR A 22 4.03 5.08 -1.86
CA THR A 22 3.97 3.62 -1.63
C THR A 22 2.69 2.96 -2.10
N SER A 23 1.61 3.72 -2.30
CA SER A 23 0.29 3.22 -2.74
C SER A 23 -0.21 2.03 -1.91
N PRO A 24 -0.38 2.14 -0.59
CA PRO A 24 -0.91 1.06 0.22
C PRO A 24 -2.35 0.72 -0.18
N GLN A 25 -2.73 -0.54 -0.04
CA GLN A 25 -4.08 -1.03 -0.40
C GLN A 25 -5.06 -0.90 0.76
N SER A 26 -4.57 -1.00 2.01
CA SER A 26 -5.39 -0.90 3.22
C SER A 26 -4.65 -0.21 4.35
N LEU A 27 -5.40 0.22 5.35
CA LEU A 27 -4.86 0.82 6.56
C LEU A 27 -4.25 -0.24 7.49
N SER A 28 -4.99 -1.33 7.73
CA SER A 28 -4.59 -2.45 8.58
C SER A 28 -4.71 -3.78 7.84
N ILE A 29 -4.17 -4.85 8.43
CA ILE A 29 -4.24 -6.21 7.86
C ILE A 29 -5.70 -6.69 7.81
N GLU A 30 -6.50 -6.32 8.81
CA GLU A 30 -7.90 -6.68 8.93
C GLU A 30 -8.77 -6.04 7.84
N ASP A 31 -8.34 -4.89 7.30
CA ASP A 31 -9.04 -4.17 6.24
C ASP A 31 -8.77 -4.75 4.84
N LEU A 32 -7.79 -5.66 4.70
CA LEU A 32 -7.56 -6.37 3.44
C LEU A 32 -8.70 -7.36 3.15
N GLU A 33 -9.04 -7.47 1.87
CA GLU A 33 -9.97 -8.51 1.42
C GLU A 33 -9.39 -9.90 1.71
N GLN A 34 -10.08 -10.68 2.53
CA GLN A 34 -9.60 -11.98 3.00
C GLN A 34 -9.38 -12.99 1.87
N ASP A 35 -10.15 -12.87 0.79
CA ASP A 35 -9.97 -13.69 -0.40
C ASP A 35 -8.63 -13.43 -1.10
N ILE A 36 -8.19 -12.16 -1.14
CA ILE A 36 -6.89 -11.77 -1.69
C ILE A 36 -5.76 -12.33 -0.82
N VAL A 37 -5.87 -12.17 0.50
CA VAL A 37 -4.89 -12.68 1.47
C VAL A 37 -4.76 -14.20 1.37
N THR A 38 -5.90 -14.90 1.30
CA THR A 38 -5.95 -16.37 1.18
C THR A 38 -5.33 -16.83 -0.13
N ARG A 39 -5.63 -16.16 -1.23
CA ARG A 39 -5.06 -16.47 -2.55
C ARG A 39 -3.55 -16.27 -2.57
N GLU A 40 -3.06 -15.14 -2.06
CA GLU A 40 -1.63 -14.85 -1.97
C GLU A 40 -0.91 -15.91 -1.14
N ARG A 41 -1.48 -16.28 0.02
CA ARG A 41 -0.93 -17.33 0.86
C ARG A 41 -0.87 -18.68 0.15
N GLN A 42 -1.91 -19.05 -0.60
CA GLN A 42 -1.96 -20.31 -1.34
C GLN A 42 -0.88 -20.34 -2.43
N VAL A 43 -0.71 -19.25 -3.18
CA VAL A 43 0.34 -19.13 -4.20
C VAL A 43 1.72 -19.33 -3.57
N LEU A 44 1.98 -18.73 -2.41
CA LEU A 44 3.26 -18.88 -1.71
C LEU A 44 3.49 -20.31 -1.20
N ILE A 45 2.44 -20.99 -0.74
CA ILE A 45 2.50 -22.41 -0.35
C ILE A 45 2.88 -23.27 -1.55
N ASP A 46 2.16 -23.12 -2.66
CA ASP A 46 2.37 -23.91 -3.88
C ASP A 46 3.79 -23.71 -4.43
N GLN A 47 4.29 -22.48 -4.46
CA GLN A 47 5.66 -22.16 -4.84
C GLN A 47 6.70 -22.81 -3.91
N SER A 48 6.43 -22.83 -2.61
CA SER A 48 7.34 -23.41 -1.63
C SER A 48 7.40 -24.91 -1.73
N LEU A 49 6.27 -25.57 -1.96
CA LEU A 49 6.18 -27.01 -2.18
C LEU A 49 6.82 -27.43 -3.52
N ALA A 50 6.58 -26.66 -4.59
CA ALA A 50 7.19 -26.91 -5.91
C ALA A 50 8.73 -26.82 -5.87
N SER A 51 9.31 -26.09 -4.92
CA SER A 51 10.75 -26.02 -4.70
C SER A 51 11.34 -27.22 -3.97
N GLY A 52 10.54 -28.27 -3.67
CA GLY A 52 10.98 -29.51 -3.04
C GLY A 52 11.30 -29.40 -1.55
N LYS A 53 10.84 -28.36 -0.87
CA LYS A 53 11.08 -28.15 0.55
C LYS A 53 10.12 -28.96 1.42
N PRO A 54 10.57 -29.46 2.57
CA PRO A 54 9.68 -30.10 3.55
C PRO A 54 8.56 -29.14 3.97
N LYS A 55 7.36 -29.68 4.23
CA LYS A 55 6.16 -28.91 4.55
C LYS A 55 6.36 -27.91 5.68
N GLU A 56 7.02 -28.32 6.76
CA GLU A 56 7.30 -27.45 7.92
C GLU A 56 8.17 -26.25 7.57
N ILE A 57 9.17 -26.44 6.69
CA ILE A 57 10.03 -25.36 6.21
C ILE A 57 9.25 -24.45 5.27
N ALA A 58 8.42 -25.03 4.39
CA ALA A 58 7.56 -24.28 3.50
C ALA A 58 6.59 -23.37 4.28
N GLU A 59 5.95 -23.85 5.33
CA GLU A 59 5.05 -23.08 6.18
C GLU A 59 5.74 -21.89 6.86
N LYS A 60 6.94 -22.08 7.39
CA LYS A 60 7.75 -21.00 7.99
C LYS A 60 8.13 -19.93 6.94
N MET A 61 8.51 -20.38 5.75
CA MET A 61 8.83 -19.47 4.65
C MET A 61 7.62 -18.67 4.18
N VAL A 62 6.46 -19.31 4.10
CA VAL A 62 5.20 -18.65 3.75
C VAL A 62 4.85 -17.59 4.78
N THR A 63 5.01 -17.88 6.07
CA THR A 63 4.77 -16.89 7.14
C THR A 63 5.67 -15.66 6.97
N GLY A 64 6.96 -15.84 6.72
CA GLY A 64 7.89 -14.73 6.48
C GLY A 64 7.58 -13.93 5.20
N ARG A 65 7.17 -14.61 4.12
CA ARG A 65 6.76 -13.95 2.86
C ARG A 65 5.45 -13.19 3.02
N MET A 66 4.49 -13.74 3.76
CA MET A 66 3.24 -13.03 4.07
C MET A 66 3.50 -11.77 4.89
N GLN A 67 4.43 -11.78 5.83
CA GLN A 67 4.82 -10.57 6.55
C GLN A 67 5.41 -9.51 5.61
N LYS A 68 6.25 -9.90 4.64
CA LYS A 68 6.74 -8.97 3.61
C LYS A 68 5.61 -8.42 2.75
N TYR A 69 4.68 -9.26 2.33
CA TYR A 69 3.51 -8.84 1.59
C TYR A 69 2.70 -7.77 2.35
N PHE A 70 2.44 -7.99 3.64
CA PHE A 70 1.75 -7.00 4.46
C PHE A 70 2.55 -5.69 4.58
N GLN A 71 3.87 -5.76 4.69
CA GLN A 71 4.73 -4.56 4.70
C GLN A 71 4.71 -3.79 3.37
N GLU A 72 4.34 -4.42 2.28
CA GLU A 72 4.20 -3.76 0.97
C GLU A 72 2.83 -3.11 0.78
N VAL A 73 1.76 -3.75 1.24
CA VAL A 73 0.38 -3.35 0.90
C VAL A 73 -0.40 -2.72 2.05
N VAL A 74 0.01 -2.91 3.31
CA VAL A 74 -0.69 -2.40 4.51
C VAL A 74 0.03 -1.19 5.07
N LEU A 75 -0.64 -0.04 5.12
CA LEU A 75 -0.04 1.23 5.54
C LEU A 75 0.62 1.14 6.92
N ASN A 76 -0.07 0.58 7.92
CA ASN A 76 0.44 0.47 9.29
C ASN A 76 1.69 -0.40 9.41
N GLU A 77 1.89 -1.34 8.49
CA GLU A 77 3.06 -2.23 8.47
C GLU A 77 4.20 -1.71 7.60
N GLN A 78 3.95 -0.72 6.75
CA GLN A 78 4.98 -0.10 5.91
C GLN A 78 6.00 0.67 6.73
N ILE A 79 7.23 0.71 6.22
CA ILE A 79 8.29 1.57 6.77
C ILE A 79 8.16 2.96 6.16
N SER A 80 8.20 3.98 7.01
CA SER A 80 8.11 5.38 6.61
C SER A 80 9.19 5.74 5.60
N VAL A 81 8.80 6.34 4.48
CA VAL A 81 9.76 6.86 3.47
C VAL A 81 10.52 8.09 3.96
N ILE A 82 10.09 8.70 5.06
CA ILE A 82 10.70 9.91 5.61
C ILE A 82 12.02 9.59 6.32
N ASP A 83 12.02 8.54 7.15
CA ASP A 83 13.20 8.11 7.91
C ASP A 83 13.81 6.78 7.41
N GLY A 84 13.04 5.99 6.67
CA GLY A 84 13.46 4.69 6.13
C GLY A 84 13.59 3.56 7.17
N GLU A 85 13.16 3.78 8.40
CA GLU A 85 13.37 2.84 9.52
C GLU A 85 12.10 2.57 10.32
N THR A 86 11.28 3.59 10.59
CA THR A 86 10.14 3.50 11.50
C THR A 86 8.88 3.03 10.79
N LYS A 87 8.17 2.07 11.35
CA LYS A 87 6.85 1.67 10.84
C LYS A 87 5.83 2.78 11.02
N ILE A 88 4.89 2.91 10.09
CA ILE A 88 3.85 3.95 10.14
C ILE A 88 3.04 3.88 11.44
N LYS A 89 2.68 2.69 11.92
CA LYS A 89 2.00 2.53 13.21
C LYS A 89 2.80 3.08 14.41
N ASP A 90 4.12 2.99 14.34
CA ASP A 90 5.00 3.50 15.40
C ASP A 90 5.19 5.02 15.30
N VAL A 91 5.14 5.58 14.09
CA VAL A 91 5.09 7.05 13.87
C VAL A 91 3.85 7.63 14.55
N VAL A 92 2.69 7.02 14.35
CA VAL A 92 1.42 7.46 14.97
C VAL A 92 1.48 7.30 16.49
N ARG A 93 2.03 6.19 16.99
CA ARG A 93 2.21 5.96 18.43
C ARG A 93 3.14 6.98 19.08
N LYS A 94 4.24 7.32 18.41
CA LYS A 94 5.16 8.36 18.87
C LYS A 94 4.45 9.70 18.97
N LEU A 95 3.71 10.10 17.96
CA LEU A 95 2.94 11.34 17.98
C LEU A 95 1.93 11.36 19.15
N GLN A 96 1.23 10.24 19.38
CA GLN A 96 0.32 10.09 20.50
C GLN A 96 1.04 10.33 21.86
N ASN A 97 2.23 9.76 22.03
CA ASN A 97 3.01 9.93 23.25
C ASN A 97 3.51 11.38 23.39
N ASP A 98 4.02 11.99 22.32
CA ASP A 98 4.53 13.35 22.33
C ASP A 98 3.45 14.39 22.66
N LEU A 99 2.24 14.16 22.17
CA LEU A 99 1.08 15.04 22.44
C LEU A 99 0.34 14.68 23.73
N ASN A 100 0.67 13.55 24.36
CA ASN A 100 -0.03 13.00 25.53
C ASN A 100 -1.55 12.98 25.35
N THR A 101 -2.00 12.58 24.14
CA THR A 101 -3.41 12.48 23.78
C THR A 101 -3.60 11.32 22.81
N GLU A 102 -4.81 10.77 22.75
CA GLU A 102 -5.11 9.71 21.78
C GLU A 102 -5.04 10.27 20.35
N VAL A 103 -4.21 9.65 19.52
CA VAL A 103 -4.08 9.94 18.08
C VAL A 103 -4.33 8.64 17.32
N LYS A 104 -5.27 8.68 16.40
CA LYS A 104 -5.65 7.53 15.58
C LYS A 104 -5.67 7.89 14.12
N LEU A 105 -5.02 7.07 13.30
CA LEU A 105 -5.17 7.12 11.85
C LEU A 105 -6.41 6.31 11.48
N SER A 106 -7.47 6.98 11.02
CA SER A 106 -8.77 6.36 10.76
C SER A 106 -8.96 5.90 9.32
N GLY A 107 -8.19 6.43 8.39
CA GLY A 107 -8.26 6.08 6.98
C GLY A 107 -7.44 7.00 6.10
N PHE A 108 -7.38 6.66 4.82
CA PHE A 108 -6.75 7.46 3.79
C PHE A 108 -7.46 7.26 2.45
N THR A 109 -7.28 8.22 1.55
CA THR A 109 -7.72 8.13 0.15
C THR A 109 -6.58 8.57 -0.74
N LYS A 110 -6.28 7.80 -1.77
CA LYS A 110 -5.33 8.16 -2.82
C LYS A 110 -6.06 8.27 -4.15
N LEU A 111 -5.90 9.40 -4.81
CA LEU A 111 -6.41 9.64 -6.15
C LEU A 111 -5.24 9.63 -7.13
N LYS A 112 -5.34 8.82 -8.17
CA LYS A 112 -4.35 8.74 -9.23
C LYS A 112 -4.94 9.27 -10.53
N LEU A 113 -4.22 10.14 -11.22
CA LEU A 113 -4.67 10.68 -12.49
C LEU A 113 -4.88 9.54 -13.51
N GLY A 114 -6.09 9.50 -14.10
CA GLY A 114 -6.47 8.47 -15.07
C GLY A 114 -6.97 7.15 -14.46
N GLU A 115 -6.99 6.99 -13.15
CA GLU A 115 -7.56 5.82 -12.50
C GLU A 115 -9.08 5.82 -12.61
N GLY A 116 -9.66 4.68 -13.04
CA GLY A 116 -11.10 4.54 -13.24
C GLY A 116 -11.65 5.16 -14.53
N ILE A 117 -10.80 5.69 -15.40
CA ILE A 117 -11.19 6.15 -16.72
C ILE A 117 -10.97 5.01 -17.71
N GLU A 118 -12.03 4.59 -18.41
CA GLU A 118 -11.89 3.73 -19.58
C GLU A 118 -11.11 4.48 -20.66
N VAL A 119 -9.88 4.09 -20.89
CA VAL A 119 -9.11 4.57 -22.02
C VAL A 119 -9.64 3.84 -23.25
N THR A 120 -10.41 4.53 -24.08
CA THR A 120 -10.69 4.06 -25.43
C THR A 120 -9.35 4.06 -26.16
N GLU A 121 -8.85 2.90 -26.53
CA GLU A 121 -7.70 2.80 -27.45
C GLU A 121 -8.12 3.45 -28.78
N HIS A 122 -7.72 4.70 -28.97
CA HIS A 122 -7.77 5.32 -30.27
C HIS A 122 -6.66 4.72 -31.13
N ASP A 123 -7.04 3.98 -32.15
CA ASP A 123 -6.11 3.56 -33.18
C ASP A 123 -5.59 4.79 -33.89
N PHE A 124 -4.40 5.25 -33.49
CA PHE A 124 -3.71 6.40 -34.05
C PHE A 124 -3.56 6.30 -35.57
N ALA A 125 -3.39 5.10 -36.10
CA ALA A 125 -3.31 4.87 -37.53
C ALA A 125 -4.63 5.20 -38.26
N SER A 126 -5.77 4.85 -37.66
CA SER A 126 -7.09 5.20 -38.20
C SER A 126 -7.36 6.71 -38.13
N GLU A 127 -6.95 7.39 -37.06
CA GLU A 127 -7.09 8.86 -36.94
C GLU A 127 -6.24 9.60 -37.96
N VAL A 128 -4.98 9.17 -38.17
CA VAL A 128 -4.10 9.75 -39.17
C VAL A 128 -4.65 9.54 -40.58
N ALA A 129 -5.18 8.35 -40.89
CA ALA A 129 -5.78 8.05 -42.18
C ALA A 129 -7.04 8.91 -42.44
N ALA A 130 -7.88 9.12 -41.42
CA ALA A 130 -9.06 9.98 -41.51
C ALA A 130 -8.71 11.45 -41.72
N THR A 131 -7.63 11.94 -41.07
CA THR A 131 -7.19 13.34 -41.17
C THR A 131 -6.41 13.61 -42.47
N ALA A 132 -5.69 12.63 -42.98
CA ALA A 132 -4.89 12.74 -44.23
C ALA A 132 -5.76 12.72 -45.51
N GLY A 133 -7.08 12.46 -45.39
CA GLY A 133 -7.98 12.47 -46.56
C GLY A 133 -7.64 11.48 -47.63
N VAL A 134 -7.01 10.39 -47.29
CA VAL A 134 -6.64 9.33 -48.24
C VAL A 134 -7.95 8.64 -48.66
N LYS A 135 -8.35 8.89 -49.90
CA LYS A 135 -9.45 8.19 -50.57
C LYS A 135 -8.99 6.80 -51.00
#